data_87650b2840ea882fda3af3bd379d3c60
#
_entry.id   87650b2840ea882fda3af3bd379d3c60
#
_cell.length_a   1.000
_cell.length_b   1.000
_cell.length_c   1.000
_cell.angle_alpha   90.00
_cell.angle_beta   90.00
_cell.angle_gamma   90.00
#
_symmetry.space_group_name_H-M   'P 1'
#
loop_
_entity.id
_entity.type
_entity.pdbx_description
1 polymer ?
#
loop_
_entity_poly.entity_id
_entity_poly.type
_entity_poly.pdbx_seq_one_letter_code
_entity_poly.pdbx_strand_id
1 'polypeptide(L)'
;AVVMACNGYEIRDLGVMVEPERIVEEAVAWGAQCICLSGLITPSLDEMARVCEELERRGLRIPVIIGGATTSDLHTAVKIAPVYSGVAVHSANASRNSQILAQLLGPDGDLYADKVKADQQVLREEYARRLRERDLIPIAEARAARRGAAQHEPVVPLHTGRMVFPDFDVADAEPYIDWSFFFAAWGLKGRYPEILDHPEKGAEARKVFADAQALLARIRDERLLTLQGVAGIFPARSEGDDILVTDAKGREKRLPMLRNQTRGEENLSLADFIAPDGDWIGCFALTAGIGLKELAEKFRAGGDDYSAIMAKLLADRLTEAFAEAVHAFMRREMWGYETGTPPTPEQAVRGQYRGRRMAFGYPASPDHSLKREVFDLLAVEVTTGMRLTENWMIDPGEALC
;
A
#
# COMPACT_ATOMS: atom_id res chain seq x y z
N ALA A 1 -15.13 -6.20 11.35
CA ALA A 1 -16.24 -5.74 12.20
C ALA A 1 -17.53 -6.55 11.94
N VAL A 2 -18.12 -6.49 10.73
CA VAL A 2 -19.45 -7.07 10.39
C VAL A 2 -19.54 -8.56 10.71
N VAL A 3 -18.58 -9.39 10.26
CA VAL A 3 -18.60 -10.85 10.53
C VAL A 3 -18.63 -11.17 12.02
N MET A 4 -17.96 -10.41 12.85
CA MET A 4 -17.95 -10.62 14.31
C MET A 4 -19.26 -10.16 14.94
N ALA A 5 -19.81 -9.03 14.49
CA ALA A 5 -21.12 -8.56 14.94
C ALA A 5 -22.24 -9.59 14.63
N CYS A 6 -22.23 -10.18 13.43
CA CYS A 6 -23.15 -11.27 13.06
C CYS A 6 -22.98 -12.55 13.92
N ASN A 7 -21.85 -12.72 14.59
CA ASN A 7 -21.59 -13.83 15.51
C ASN A 7 -21.83 -13.45 17.00
N GLY A 8 -22.53 -12.33 17.26
CA GLY A 8 -22.96 -11.95 18.60
C GLY A 8 -21.91 -11.20 19.43
N TYR A 9 -20.83 -10.75 18.82
CA TYR A 9 -19.84 -9.90 19.50
C TYR A 9 -20.24 -8.43 19.38
N GLU A 10 -20.12 -7.70 20.48
CA GLU A 10 -20.25 -6.23 20.47
C GLU A 10 -18.96 -5.63 19.90
N ILE A 11 -19.09 -4.77 18.89
CA ILE A 11 -17.96 -4.21 18.15
C ILE A 11 -17.94 -2.69 18.27
N ARG A 12 -16.79 -2.17 18.66
CA ARG A 12 -16.50 -0.74 18.58
C ARG A 12 -15.45 -0.49 17.49
N ASP A 13 -15.88 0.06 16.38
CA ASP A 13 -15.00 0.42 15.25
C ASP A 13 -14.43 1.83 15.49
N LEU A 14 -13.12 1.92 15.60
CA LEU A 14 -12.41 3.19 15.79
C LEU A 14 -12.07 3.88 14.46
N GLY A 15 -12.34 3.24 13.33
CA GLY A 15 -12.00 3.73 12.00
C GLY A 15 -10.59 3.36 11.59
N VAL A 16 -9.98 4.21 10.74
CA VAL A 16 -8.66 4.01 10.15
C VAL A 16 -7.68 5.07 10.64
N MET A 17 -6.37 4.78 10.54
CA MET A 17 -5.30 5.72 10.91
C MET A 17 -5.39 6.22 12.36
N VAL A 18 -5.76 5.33 13.28
CA VAL A 18 -5.88 5.65 14.71
C VAL A 18 -4.56 5.39 15.39
N GLU A 19 -4.08 6.39 16.15
CA GLU A 19 -2.83 6.32 16.91
C GLU A 19 -2.84 5.16 17.93
N PRO A 20 -1.72 4.45 18.11
CA PRO A 20 -1.60 3.31 19.02
C PRO A 20 -2.08 3.60 20.45
N GLU A 21 -1.68 4.73 21.00
CA GLU A 21 -2.06 5.17 22.35
C GLU A 21 -3.58 5.31 22.49
N ARG A 22 -4.22 5.90 21.48
CA ARG A 22 -5.69 6.07 21.44
C ARG A 22 -6.42 4.74 21.33
N ILE A 23 -5.89 3.80 20.53
CA ILE A 23 -6.48 2.45 20.43
C ILE A 23 -6.50 1.79 21.80
N VAL A 24 -5.38 1.86 22.53
CA VAL A 24 -5.27 1.25 23.87
C VAL A 24 -6.14 1.97 24.89
N GLU A 25 -6.20 3.30 24.87
CA GLU A 25 -7.07 4.09 25.74
C GLU A 25 -8.55 3.76 25.54
N GLU A 26 -8.99 3.72 24.30
CA GLU A 26 -10.38 3.36 23.96
C GLU A 26 -10.70 1.92 24.35
N ALA A 27 -9.76 0.99 24.17
CA ALA A 27 -9.93 -0.41 24.59
C ALA A 27 -10.10 -0.52 26.11
N VAL A 28 -9.30 0.18 26.89
CA VAL A 28 -9.39 0.20 28.35
C VAL A 28 -10.68 0.88 28.81
N ALA A 29 -11.01 2.06 28.26
CA ALA A 29 -12.19 2.82 28.65
C ALA A 29 -13.50 2.06 28.36
N TRP A 30 -13.50 1.29 27.29
CA TRP A 30 -14.67 0.47 26.90
C TRP A 30 -14.70 -0.92 27.56
N GLY A 31 -13.60 -1.36 28.17
CA GLY A 31 -13.46 -2.71 28.71
C GLY A 31 -13.38 -3.78 27.65
N ALA A 32 -12.68 -3.49 26.55
CA ALA A 32 -12.54 -4.41 25.43
C ALA A 32 -11.85 -5.72 25.86
N GLN A 33 -12.44 -6.84 25.49
CA GLN A 33 -11.88 -8.17 25.75
C GLN A 33 -10.88 -8.62 24.69
N CYS A 34 -10.85 -7.96 23.53
CA CYS A 34 -9.92 -8.20 22.44
C CYS A 34 -9.78 -6.96 21.57
N ILE A 35 -8.59 -6.74 21.01
CA ILE A 35 -8.32 -5.70 20.00
C ILE A 35 -8.10 -6.40 18.66
N CYS A 36 -8.73 -5.88 17.59
CA CYS A 36 -8.54 -6.38 16.23
C CYS A 36 -7.90 -5.30 15.38
N LEU A 37 -6.72 -5.58 14.83
CA LEU A 37 -5.97 -4.68 13.96
C LEU A 37 -5.99 -5.22 12.53
N SER A 38 -6.14 -4.32 11.56
CA SER A 38 -6.16 -4.68 10.14
C SER A 38 -5.23 -3.76 9.35
N GLY A 39 -4.28 -4.33 8.62
CA GLY A 39 -3.31 -3.58 7.80
C GLY A 39 -3.46 -3.88 6.32
N LEU A 40 -3.44 -2.83 5.50
CA LEU A 40 -3.52 -2.93 4.05
C LEU A 40 -2.15 -2.74 3.37
N ILE A 41 -1.26 -1.97 3.98
CA ILE A 41 0.06 -1.60 3.46
C ILE A 41 1.16 -1.94 4.45
N THR A 42 2.39 -2.10 3.95
CA THR A 42 3.55 -2.51 4.76
C THR A 42 3.79 -1.65 6.01
N PRO A 43 3.72 -0.31 5.97
CA PRO A 43 3.90 0.51 7.18
C PRO A 43 2.90 0.23 8.31
N SER A 44 1.70 -0.27 8.00
CA SER A 44 0.74 -0.64 9.06
C SER A 44 1.21 -1.80 9.94
N LEU A 45 2.18 -2.57 9.47
CA LEU A 45 2.77 -3.66 10.25
C LEU A 45 3.55 -3.15 11.47
N ASP A 46 4.27 -2.04 11.33
CA ASP A 46 5.01 -1.41 12.42
C ASP A 46 4.04 -0.76 13.42
N GLU A 47 2.95 -0.16 12.94
CA GLU A 47 1.91 0.39 13.82
C GLU A 47 1.23 -0.70 14.67
N MET A 48 1.02 -1.90 14.11
CA MET A 48 0.48 -3.02 14.89
C MET A 48 1.43 -3.46 16.00
N ALA A 49 2.75 -3.43 15.75
CA ALA A 49 3.73 -3.70 16.78
C ALA A 49 3.70 -2.62 17.88
N ARG A 50 3.57 -1.33 17.52
CA ARG A 50 3.47 -0.22 18.47
C ARG A 50 2.22 -0.31 19.36
N VAL A 51 1.08 -0.76 18.84
CA VAL A 51 -0.10 -1.03 19.69
C VAL A 51 0.22 -2.09 20.74
N CYS A 52 0.92 -3.15 20.35
CA CYS A 52 1.32 -4.23 21.27
C CYS A 52 2.39 -3.75 22.28
N GLU A 53 3.35 -2.92 21.88
CA GLU A 53 4.32 -2.28 22.77
C GLU A 53 3.63 -1.37 23.79
N GLU A 54 2.62 -0.62 23.37
CA GLU A 54 1.84 0.25 24.24
C GLU A 54 1.03 -0.55 25.28
N LEU A 55 0.42 -1.68 24.85
CA LEU A 55 -0.24 -2.62 25.78
C LEU A 55 0.76 -3.18 26.79
N GLU A 56 1.95 -3.60 26.35
CA GLU A 56 3.02 -4.08 27.22
C GLU A 56 3.48 -3.01 28.21
N ARG A 57 3.74 -1.79 27.75
CA ARG A 57 4.14 -0.65 28.56
C ARG A 57 3.14 -0.34 29.68
N ARG A 58 1.83 -0.52 29.42
CA ARG A 58 0.76 -0.33 30.40
C ARG A 58 0.49 -1.57 31.25
N GLY A 59 1.19 -2.68 31.04
CA GLY A 59 0.99 -3.95 31.77
C GLY A 59 -0.35 -4.63 31.45
N LEU A 60 -0.94 -4.31 30.29
CA LEU A 60 -2.23 -4.87 29.84
C LEU A 60 -1.99 -6.16 29.06
N ARG A 61 -2.95 -7.11 29.16
CA ARG A 61 -2.87 -8.42 28.51
C ARG A 61 -4.10 -8.72 27.64
N ILE A 62 -4.63 -7.67 27.00
CA ILE A 62 -5.79 -7.79 26.12
C ILE A 62 -5.35 -8.57 24.86
N PRO A 63 -5.98 -9.70 24.52
CA PRO A 63 -5.66 -10.41 23.27
C PRO A 63 -5.75 -9.51 22.04
N VAL A 64 -4.83 -9.70 21.09
CA VAL A 64 -4.79 -8.93 19.85
C VAL A 64 -4.94 -9.87 18.64
N ILE A 65 -5.88 -9.60 17.75
CA ILE A 65 -6.02 -10.29 16.47
C ILE A 65 -5.43 -9.40 15.37
N ILE A 66 -4.48 -9.95 14.64
CA ILE A 66 -3.77 -9.28 13.54
C ILE A 66 -4.31 -9.79 12.21
N GLY A 67 -4.85 -8.91 11.38
CA GLY A 67 -5.40 -9.25 10.07
C GLY A 67 -5.08 -8.21 9.01
N GLY A 68 -5.51 -8.47 7.79
CA GLY A 68 -5.31 -7.58 6.64
C GLY A 68 -4.37 -8.16 5.60
N ALA A 69 -4.39 -7.57 4.40
CA ALA A 69 -3.75 -8.13 3.21
C ALA A 69 -2.21 -8.26 3.31
N THR A 70 -1.58 -7.40 4.11
CA THR A 70 -0.12 -7.38 4.28
C THR A 70 0.37 -8.20 5.46
N THR A 71 -0.52 -8.73 6.29
CA THR A 71 -0.16 -9.48 7.49
C THR A 71 0.07 -10.97 7.19
N SER A 72 0.84 -11.64 8.04
CA SER A 72 1.07 -13.08 7.95
C SER A 72 1.38 -13.66 9.33
N ASP A 73 1.23 -14.99 9.48
CA ASP A 73 1.66 -15.72 10.68
C ASP A 73 3.13 -15.43 11.01
N LEU A 74 3.98 -15.43 9.99
CA LEU A 74 5.41 -15.16 10.14
C LEU A 74 5.69 -13.75 10.66
N HIS A 75 5.04 -12.73 10.07
CA HIS A 75 5.20 -11.34 10.52
C HIS A 75 4.73 -11.18 11.98
N THR A 76 3.55 -11.71 12.31
CA THR A 76 3.03 -11.67 13.67
C THR A 76 3.97 -12.35 14.65
N ALA A 77 4.52 -13.53 14.29
CA ALA A 77 5.45 -14.27 15.11
C ALA A 77 6.80 -13.55 15.32
N VAL A 78 7.33 -12.88 14.26
CA VAL A 78 8.69 -12.33 14.28
C VAL A 78 8.73 -10.89 14.79
N LYS A 79 7.72 -10.07 14.49
CA LYS A 79 7.73 -8.63 14.78
C LYS A 79 6.81 -8.22 15.93
N ILE A 80 5.63 -8.84 16.04
CA ILE A 80 4.61 -8.42 17.00
C ILE A 80 4.70 -9.23 18.30
N ALA A 81 4.69 -10.54 18.23
CA ALA A 81 4.72 -11.40 19.42
C ALA A 81 5.93 -11.18 20.35
N PRO A 82 7.16 -10.85 19.88
CA PRO A 82 8.29 -10.62 20.77
C PRO A 82 8.17 -9.38 21.67
N VAL A 83 7.40 -8.37 21.25
CA VAL A 83 7.24 -7.10 21.98
C VAL A 83 6.01 -7.09 22.89
N TYR A 84 5.28 -8.22 22.96
CA TYR A 84 4.05 -8.32 23.72
C TYR A 84 3.95 -9.62 24.52
N SER A 85 3.88 -9.53 25.84
CA SER A 85 3.74 -10.68 26.73
C SER A 85 2.31 -11.28 26.76
N GLY A 86 1.29 -10.51 26.30
CA GLY A 86 -0.04 -11.02 26.00
C GLY A 86 -0.04 -12.00 24.81
N VAL A 87 -1.17 -12.18 24.16
CA VAL A 87 -1.26 -13.01 22.95
C VAL A 87 -1.65 -12.17 21.73
N ALA A 88 -0.86 -12.25 20.67
CA ALA A 88 -1.17 -11.69 19.36
C ALA A 88 -1.37 -12.84 18.37
N VAL A 89 -2.53 -12.94 17.74
CA VAL A 89 -2.91 -14.04 16.85
C VAL A 89 -3.14 -13.51 15.44
N HIS A 90 -2.48 -14.11 14.45
CA HIS A 90 -2.78 -13.79 13.05
C HIS A 90 -4.06 -14.45 12.58
N SER A 91 -4.84 -13.71 11.82
CA SER A 91 -6.05 -14.19 11.15
C SER A 91 -5.95 -13.96 9.64
N ALA A 92 -5.82 -15.05 8.90
CA ALA A 92 -5.67 -15.02 7.45
C ALA A 92 -6.90 -14.48 6.71
N ASN A 93 -8.08 -14.51 7.33
CA ASN A 93 -9.30 -13.93 6.78
C ASN A 93 -10.32 -13.60 7.90
N ALA A 94 -11.22 -12.66 7.61
CA ALA A 94 -12.20 -12.17 8.57
C ALA A 94 -13.17 -13.25 9.11
N SER A 95 -13.43 -14.31 8.35
CA SER A 95 -14.34 -15.39 8.78
C SER A 95 -13.76 -16.24 9.92
N ARG A 96 -12.44 -16.27 10.08
CA ARG A 96 -11.77 -16.98 11.19
C ARG A 96 -11.77 -16.20 12.49
N ASN A 97 -12.00 -14.87 12.44
CA ASN A 97 -11.93 -14.03 13.64
C ASN A 97 -12.88 -14.47 14.74
N SER A 98 -14.13 -14.86 14.40
CA SER A 98 -15.09 -15.34 15.38
C SER A 98 -14.67 -16.64 16.06
N GLN A 99 -14.04 -17.55 15.31
CA GLN A 99 -13.49 -18.79 15.87
C GLN A 99 -12.31 -18.52 16.80
N ILE A 100 -11.39 -17.63 16.39
CA ILE A 100 -10.24 -17.22 17.20
C ILE A 100 -10.73 -16.55 18.49
N LEU A 101 -11.70 -15.63 18.40
CA LEU A 101 -12.30 -14.99 19.57
C LEU A 101 -12.95 -16.00 20.52
N ALA A 102 -13.73 -16.94 19.99
CA ALA A 102 -14.36 -17.98 20.81
C ALA A 102 -13.33 -18.83 21.55
N GLN A 103 -12.17 -19.11 20.94
CA GLN A 103 -11.09 -19.83 21.59
C GLN A 103 -10.38 -18.96 22.64
N LEU A 104 -10.06 -17.70 22.33
CA LEU A 104 -9.36 -16.79 23.23
C LEU A 104 -10.19 -16.43 24.48
N LEU A 105 -11.50 -16.26 24.31
CA LEU A 105 -12.42 -15.84 25.39
C LEU A 105 -13.15 -17.01 26.03
N GLY A 106 -12.92 -18.24 25.56
CA GLY A 106 -13.51 -19.47 26.08
C GLY A 106 -12.81 -20.01 27.33
N PRO A 107 -13.33 -21.10 27.91
CA PRO A 107 -12.78 -21.71 29.13
C PRO A 107 -11.30 -22.14 29.01
N ASP A 108 -10.87 -22.52 27.81
CA ASP A 108 -9.52 -22.98 27.51
C ASP A 108 -8.66 -21.87 26.85
N GLY A 109 -9.00 -20.60 27.05
CA GLY A 109 -8.35 -19.46 26.42
C GLY A 109 -6.86 -19.38 26.70
N ASP A 110 -6.43 -19.63 27.91
CA ASP A 110 -5.03 -19.66 28.30
C ASP A 110 -4.27 -20.78 27.58
N LEU A 111 -4.84 -21.98 27.47
CA LEU A 111 -4.23 -23.10 26.73
C LEU A 111 -4.09 -22.78 25.24
N TYR A 112 -5.10 -22.12 24.67
CA TYR A 112 -5.04 -21.67 23.28
C TYR A 112 -3.96 -20.60 23.08
N ALA A 113 -3.86 -19.62 23.99
CA ALA A 113 -2.84 -18.59 23.97
C ALA A 113 -1.41 -19.18 24.06
N ASP A 114 -1.20 -20.14 24.96
CA ASP A 114 0.09 -20.81 25.11
C ASP A 114 0.47 -21.62 23.87
N LYS A 115 -0.50 -22.31 23.26
CA LYS A 115 -0.28 -23.01 21.99
C LYS A 115 0.14 -22.02 20.87
N VAL A 116 -0.57 -20.91 20.74
CA VAL A 116 -0.23 -19.88 19.73
C VAL A 116 1.20 -19.36 19.94
N LYS A 117 1.59 -19.08 21.19
CA LYS A 117 2.95 -18.64 21.52
C LYS A 117 4.01 -19.69 21.19
N ALA A 118 3.72 -20.96 21.45
CA ALA A 118 4.62 -22.08 21.10
C ALA A 118 4.78 -22.20 19.57
N ASP A 119 3.68 -22.16 18.81
CA ASP A 119 3.72 -22.20 17.34
C ASP A 119 4.49 -20.99 16.77
N GLN A 120 4.32 -19.82 17.34
CA GLN A 120 5.05 -18.62 16.95
C GLN A 120 6.55 -18.71 17.29
N GLN A 121 6.92 -19.38 18.37
CA GLN A 121 8.32 -19.62 18.71
C GLN A 121 9.00 -20.49 17.64
N VAL A 122 8.33 -21.56 17.19
CA VAL A 122 8.83 -22.43 16.11
C VAL A 122 9.03 -21.61 14.83
N LEU A 123 8.05 -20.76 14.45
CA LEU A 123 8.16 -19.89 13.29
C LEU A 123 9.35 -18.92 13.39
N ARG A 124 9.62 -18.34 14.58
CA ARG A 124 10.78 -17.47 14.81
C ARG A 124 12.10 -18.21 14.62
N GLU A 125 12.20 -19.42 15.15
CA GLU A 125 13.41 -20.26 15.03
C GLU A 125 13.68 -20.66 13.58
N GLU A 126 12.65 -21.06 12.85
CA GLU A 126 12.75 -21.33 11.41
C GLU A 126 13.13 -20.09 10.61
N TYR A 127 12.53 -18.95 10.92
CA TYR A 127 12.86 -17.68 10.25
C TYR A 127 14.31 -17.25 10.53
N ALA A 128 14.76 -17.35 11.79
CA ALA A 128 16.14 -17.05 12.16
C ALA A 128 17.14 -18.00 11.48
N ARG A 129 16.75 -19.27 11.28
CA ARG A 129 17.54 -20.22 10.48
C ARG A 129 17.62 -19.80 9.03
N ARG A 130 16.47 -19.49 8.40
CA ARG A 130 16.41 -19.02 7.00
C ARG A 130 17.17 -17.71 6.78
N LEU A 131 17.15 -16.79 7.76
CA LEU A 131 17.93 -15.55 7.69
C LEU A 131 19.44 -15.81 7.71
N ARG A 132 19.89 -16.79 8.51
CA ARG A 132 21.29 -17.22 8.51
C ARG A 132 21.68 -17.92 7.21
N GLU A 133 20.70 -18.54 6.53
CA GLU A 133 20.84 -19.22 5.24
C GLU A 133 20.55 -18.28 4.05
N ARG A 134 20.18 -17.00 4.28
CA ARG A 134 20.02 -16.03 3.18
C ARG A 134 21.37 -15.87 2.48
N ASP A 135 21.41 -16.33 1.25
CA ASP A 135 22.58 -16.21 0.39
C ASP A 135 22.65 -14.78 -0.17
N LEU A 136 23.13 -13.86 0.68
CA LEU A 136 23.39 -12.48 0.27
C LEU A 136 24.83 -12.39 -0.21
N ILE A 137 25.04 -11.73 -1.34
CA ILE A 137 26.37 -11.38 -1.82
C ILE A 137 26.85 -10.08 -1.15
N PRO A 138 28.18 -9.91 -1.00
CA PRO A 138 28.73 -8.64 -0.52
C PRO A 138 28.31 -7.47 -1.41
N ILE A 139 28.09 -6.29 -0.81
CA ILE A 139 27.66 -5.09 -1.56
C ILE A 139 28.63 -4.72 -2.69
N ALA A 140 29.94 -4.98 -2.53
CA ALA A 140 30.92 -4.76 -3.58
C ALA A 140 30.67 -5.66 -4.80
N GLU A 141 30.29 -6.93 -4.57
CA GLU A 141 29.93 -7.88 -5.62
C GLU A 141 28.62 -7.47 -6.31
N ALA A 142 27.60 -7.09 -5.52
CA ALA A 142 26.33 -6.59 -6.06
C ALA A 142 26.52 -5.31 -6.90
N ARG A 143 27.42 -4.42 -6.50
CA ARG A 143 27.80 -3.23 -7.27
C ARG A 143 28.55 -3.58 -8.54
N ALA A 144 29.43 -4.57 -8.52
CA ALA A 144 30.13 -5.04 -9.71
C ALA A 144 29.20 -5.74 -10.72
N ALA A 145 28.15 -6.40 -10.22
CA ALA A 145 27.12 -7.06 -11.03
C ALA A 145 26.03 -6.09 -11.53
N ARG A 146 26.09 -4.80 -11.14
CA ARG A 146 25.11 -3.80 -11.58
C ARG A 146 25.03 -3.77 -13.10
N ARG A 147 23.86 -3.64 -13.65
CA ARG A 147 23.68 -3.23 -15.04
C ARG A 147 24.32 -1.85 -15.19
N GLY A 148 25.18 -1.66 -16.18
CA GLY A 148 25.84 -0.37 -16.40
C GLY A 148 24.81 0.77 -16.40
N ALA A 149 25.26 1.96 -15.98
CA ALA A 149 24.44 3.17 -16.03
C ALA A 149 23.69 3.22 -17.35
N ALA A 150 22.42 3.59 -17.25
CA ALA A 150 21.48 3.50 -18.35
C ALA A 150 22.11 3.92 -19.69
N GLN A 151 22.25 2.96 -20.59
CA GLN A 151 22.76 3.19 -21.94
C GLN A 151 21.65 3.82 -22.82
N HIS A 152 20.98 4.85 -22.32
CA HIS A 152 20.02 5.63 -23.08
C HIS A 152 20.50 7.07 -23.13
N GLU A 153 20.23 7.73 -24.24
CA GLU A 153 20.38 9.17 -24.30
C GLU A 153 19.25 9.79 -23.49
N PRO A 154 19.57 10.61 -22.45
CA PRO A 154 18.55 11.32 -21.69
C PRO A 154 17.71 12.22 -22.59
N VAL A 155 16.41 12.13 -22.46
CA VAL A 155 15.49 13.00 -23.21
C VAL A 155 15.17 14.19 -22.33
N VAL A 156 15.46 15.40 -22.81
CA VAL A 156 15.10 16.64 -22.12
C VAL A 156 13.57 16.78 -22.11
N PRO A 157 12.94 16.91 -20.92
CA PRO A 157 11.51 17.06 -20.84
C PRO A 157 11.00 18.35 -21.51
N LEU A 158 9.80 18.28 -22.08
CA LEU A 158 9.09 19.44 -22.60
C LEU A 158 8.73 20.43 -21.48
N HIS A 159 8.32 19.89 -20.33
CA HIS A 159 7.94 20.65 -19.16
C HIS A 159 8.62 20.07 -17.91
N THR A 160 9.31 20.94 -17.18
CA THR A 160 9.98 20.59 -15.89
C THR A 160 9.27 21.24 -14.72
N GLY A 161 9.58 20.78 -13.52
CA GLY A 161 8.95 21.25 -12.31
C GLY A 161 7.62 20.54 -12.03
N ARG A 162 6.76 21.19 -11.26
CA ARG A 162 5.54 20.58 -10.71
C ARG A 162 4.31 20.90 -11.53
N MET A 163 3.40 19.92 -11.62
CA MET A 163 2.06 20.06 -12.15
C MET A 163 1.06 19.52 -11.13
N VAL A 164 0.04 20.30 -10.81
CA VAL A 164 -0.98 19.96 -9.81
C VAL A 164 -2.25 19.51 -10.54
N PHE A 165 -2.85 18.44 -10.04
CA PHE A 165 -4.14 17.89 -10.45
C PHE A 165 -5.12 18.07 -9.29
N PRO A 166 -5.83 19.21 -9.22
CA PRO A 166 -6.70 19.50 -8.08
C PRO A 166 -8.01 18.70 -8.09
N ASP A 167 -8.46 18.30 -9.26
CA ASP A 167 -9.70 17.55 -9.50
C ASP A 167 -9.56 16.82 -10.84
N PHE A 168 -8.87 15.68 -10.85
CA PHE A 168 -8.68 14.89 -12.07
C PHE A 168 -9.95 14.11 -12.39
N ASP A 169 -10.35 14.08 -13.66
CA ASP A 169 -11.59 13.44 -14.05
C ASP A 169 -11.52 11.91 -13.83
N VAL A 170 -12.50 11.37 -13.13
CA VAL A 170 -12.67 9.92 -12.93
C VAL A 170 -12.78 9.21 -14.28
N ALA A 171 -13.43 9.82 -15.28
CA ALA A 171 -13.59 9.25 -16.61
C ALA A 171 -12.24 9.05 -17.34
N ASP A 172 -11.23 9.87 -17.06
CA ASP A 172 -9.90 9.73 -17.63
C ASP A 172 -9.06 8.64 -16.90
N ALA A 173 -9.36 8.37 -15.63
CA ALA A 173 -8.72 7.30 -14.86
C ALA A 173 -9.40 5.93 -15.07
N GLU A 174 -10.72 5.89 -15.19
CA GLU A 174 -11.54 4.67 -15.28
C GLU A 174 -11.01 3.62 -16.26
N PRO A 175 -10.53 3.96 -17.48
CA PRO A 175 -10.00 2.99 -18.44
C PRO A 175 -8.79 2.19 -17.94
N TYR A 176 -8.05 2.72 -16.95
CA TYR A 176 -6.86 2.09 -16.39
C TYR A 176 -7.15 1.22 -15.15
N ILE A 177 -8.41 1.02 -14.77
CA ILE A 177 -8.75 0.15 -13.64
C ILE A 177 -8.39 -1.31 -13.95
N ASP A 178 -7.52 -1.90 -13.13
CA ASP A 178 -7.26 -3.34 -13.17
C ASP A 178 -8.36 -4.10 -12.42
N TRP A 179 -9.33 -4.58 -13.18
CA TRP A 179 -10.45 -5.35 -12.66
C TRP A 179 -10.05 -6.72 -12.12
N SER A 180 -8.92 -7.29 -12.55
CA SER A 180 -8.42 -8.55 -11.99
C SER A 180 -8.02 -8.39 -10.53
N PHE A 181 -7.35 -7.27 -10.17
CA PHE A 181 -7.04 -6.94 -8.79
C PHE A 181 -8.29 -6.59 -7.97
N PHE A 182 -9.28 -5.93 -8.57
CA PHE A 182 -10.56 -5.68 -7.94
C PHE A 182 -11.23 -6.99 -7.51
N PHE A 183 -11.36 -7.96 -8.42
CA PHE A 183 -11.92 -9.27 -8.11
C PHE A 183 -11.12 -10.04 -7.07
N ALA A 184 -9.79 -10.01 -7.16
CA ALA A 184 -8.92 -10.66 -6.19
C ALA A 184 -9.11 -10.10 -4.78
N ALA A 185 -9.23 -8.78 -4.63
CA ALA A 185 -9.47 -8.10 -3.36
C ALA A 185 -10.89 -8.38 -2.81
N TRP A 186 -11.85 -8.61 -3.70
CA TRP A 186 -13.19 -9.08 -3.33
C TRP A 186 -13.24 -10.57 -2.93
N GLY A 187 -12.13 -11.30 -3.06
CA GLY A 187 -12.05 -12.73 -2.77
C GLY A 187 -12.35 -13.64 -3.96
N LEU A 188 -12.66 -13.09 -5.13
CA LEU A 188 -12.92 -13.82 -6.37
C LEU A 188 -11.61 -13.94 -7.17
N LYS A 189 -10.93 -15.08 -7.04
CA LYS A 189 -9.68 -15.34 -7.78
C LYS A 189 -9.98 -15.71 -9.24
N GLY A 190 -9.49 -14.90 -10.15
CA GLY A 190 -9.58 -15.10 -11.60
C GLY A 190 -9.11 -13.86 -12.35
N ARG A 191 -8.90 -13.99 -13.66
CA ARG A 191 -8.48 -12.89 -14.50
C ARG A 191 -9.71 -12.25 -15.18
N TYR A 192 -9.74 -10.94 -15.25
CA TYR A 192 -10.74 -10.21 -16.03
C TYR A 192 -10.28 -10.14 -17.50
N PRO A 193 -11.17 -10.33 -18.49
CA PRO A 193 -12.64 -10.56 -18.33
C PRO A 193 -13.06 -12.02 -18.12
N GLU A 194 -12.15 -13.00 -18.23
CA GLU A 194 -12.46 -14.44 -18.26
C GLU A 194 -13.18 -14.93 -17.00
N ILE A 195 -12.98 -14.26 -15.85
CA ILE A 195 -13.67 -14.59 -14.60
C ILE A 195 -15.20 -14.47 -14.71
N LEU A 196 -15.69 -13.59 -15.58
CA LEU A 196 -17.13 -13.38 -15.78
C LEU A 196 -17.82 -14.62 -16.39
N ASP A 197 -17.07 -15.43 -17.13
CA ASP A 197 -17.57 -16.65 -17.78
C ASP A 197 -17.17 -17.93 -17.02
N HIS A 198 -16.58 -17.79 -15.82
CA HIS A 198 -16.17 -18.93 -15.02
C HIS A 198 -17.40 -19.76 -14.58
N PRO A 199 -17.42 -21.11 -14.76
CA PRO A 199 -18.60 -21.95 -14.52
C PRO A 199 -19.19 -21.80 -13.10
N GLU A 200 -18.34 -21.73 -12.08
CA GLU A 200 -18.77 -21.68 -10.68
C GLU A 200 -18.86 -20.26 -10.12
N LYS A 201 -17.98 -19.35 -10.56
CA LYS A 201 -17.83 -18.00 -9.98
C LYS A 201 -18.42 -16.91 -10.87
N GLY A 202 -18.68 -17.18 -12.13
CA GLY A 202 -19.05 -16.16 -13.12
C GLY A 202 -20.35 -15.44 -12.77
N ALA A 203 -21.34 -16.13 -12.20
CA ALA A 203 -22.58 -15.49 -11.78
C ALA A 203 -22.35 -14.44 -10.67
N GLU A 204 -21.56 -14.78 -9.65
CA GLU A 204 -21.17 -13.86 -8.59
C GLU A 204 -20.27 -12.73 -9.10
N ALA A 205 -19.28 -13.07 -9.94
CA ALA A 205 -18.40 -12.06 -10.54
C ALA A 205 -19.17 -11.03 -11.36
N ARG A 206 -20.12 -11.45 -12.19
CA ARG A 206 -20.99 -10.51 -12.94
C ARG A 206 -21.82 -9.62 -12.04
N LYS A 207 -22.37 -10.16 -10.95
CA LYS A 207 -23.14 -9.37 -10.00
C LYS A 207 -22.26 -8.30 -9.34
N VAL A 208 -21.13 -8.71 -8.76
CA VAL A 208 -20.18 -7.79 -8.08
C VAL A 208 -19.65 -6.75 -9.06
N PHE A 209 -19.38 -7.15 -10.31
CA PHE A 209 -18.95 -6.22 -11.35
C PHE A 209 -20.01 -5.18 -11.68
N ALA A 210 -21.27 -5.61 -11.84
CA ALA A 210 -22.38 -4.69 -12.12
C ALA A 210 -22.60 -3.70 -10.98
N ASP A 211 -22.54 -4.17 -9.72
CA ASP A 211 -22.64 -3.32 -8.53
C ASP A 211 -21.48 -2.32 -8.46
N ALA A 212 -20.26 -2.77 -8.77
CA ALA A 212 -19.08 -1.91 -8.81
C ALA A 212 -19.17 -0.83 -9.91
N GLN A 213 -19.62 -1.21 -11.10
CA GLN A 213 -19.83 -0.27 -12.21
C GLN A 213 -20.91 0.76 -11.88
N ALA A 214 -22.01 0.33 -11.25
CA ALA A 214 -23.08 1.25 -10.82
C ALA A 214 -22.59 2.26 -9.79
N LEU A 215 -21.79 1.81 -8.80
CA LEU A 215 -21.22 2.71 -7.80
C LEU A 215 -20.15 3.62 -8.41
N LEU A 216 -19.31 3.11 -9.33
CA LEU A 216 -18.30 3.90 -10.04
C LEU A 216 -18.95 5.01 -10.87
N ALA A 217 -20.03 4.69 -11.59
CA ALA A 217 -20.81 5.70 -12.33
C ALA A 217 -21.35 6.80 -11.39
N ARG A 218 -21.87 6.41 -10.22
CA ARG A 218 -22.31 7.38 -9.20
C ARG A 218 -21.15 8.20 -8.65
N ILE A 219 -20.00 7.59 -8.37
CA ILE A 219 -18.80 8.31 -7.92
C ILE A 219 -18.42 9.40 -8.92
N ARG A 220 -18.43 9.08 -10.21
CA ARG A 220 -18.13 10.02 -11.30
C ARG A 220 -19.21 11.09 -11.43
N ASP A 221 -20.48 10.70 -11.59
CA ASP A 221 -21.57 11.60 -11.98
C ASP A 221 -22.01 12.50 -10.82
N GLU A 222 -21.96 11.99 -9.57
CA GLU A 222 -22.29 12.74 -8.34
C GLU A 222 -21.04 13.39 -7.69
N ARG A 223 -19.83 13.18 -8.25
CA ARG A 223 -18.55 13.65 -7.71
C ARG A 223 -18.35 13.29 -6.25
N LEU A 224 -18.59 12.01 -5.92
CA LEU A 224 -18.52 11.52 -4.54
C LEU A 224 -17.09 11.37 -4.03
N LEU A 225 -16.11 11.20 -4.92
CA LEU A 225 -14.68 11.18 -4.62
C LEU A 225 -13.98 12.21 -5.50
N THR A 226 -12.91 12.82 -4.96
CA THR A 226 -12.01 13.68 -5.72
C THR A 226 -10.67 12.99 -5.95
N LEU A 227 -10.25 12.90 -7.22
CA LEU A 227 -8.91 12.44 -7.59
C LEU A 227 -8.00 13.66 -7.59
N GLN A 228 -7.07 13.67 -6.66
CA GLN A 228 -6.18 14.82 -6.46
C GLN A 228 -4.72 14.40 -6.39
N GLY A 229 -3.82 15.23 -6.90
CA GLY A 229 -2.41 14.92 -6.82
C GLY A 229 -1.49 15.96 -7.40
N VAL A 230 -0.22 15.65 -7.35
CA VAL A 230 0.86 16.44 -7.92
C VAL A 230 1.90 15.52 -8.55
N ALA A 231 2.36 15.89 -9.74
CA ALA A 231 3.49 15.26 -10.41
C ALA A 231 4.58 16.28 -10.70
N GLY A 232 5.80 15.83 -10.96
CA GLY A 232 6.88 16.73 -11.35
C GLY A 232 8.03 15.99 -12.00
N ILE A 233 8.78 16.70 -12.85
CA ILE A 233 10.00 16.22 -13.48
C ILE A 233 11.14 17.14 -13.09
N PHE A 234 12.23 16.55 -12.60
CA PHE A 234 13.37 17.27 -12.05
C PHE A 234 14.67 16.79 -12.68
N PRO A 235 15.68 17.68 -12.85
CA PRO A 235 17.03 17.26 -13.23
C PRO A 235 17.59 16.30 -12.19
N ALA A 236 18.21 15.22 -12.66
CA ALA A 236 18.78 14.20 -11.81
C ALA A 236 20.08 13.65 -12.41
N ARG A 237 20.91 13.02 -11.56
CA ARG A 237 22.08 12.24 -11.98
C ARG A 237 22.32 11.14 -10.97
N SER A 238 22.90 10.03 -11.40
CA SER A 238 23.32 8.99 -10.47
C SER A 238 24.76 9.18 -10.02
N GLU A 239 25.02 8.85 -8.74
CA GLU A 239 26.34 8.80 -8.14
C GLU A 239 26.47 7.54 -7.29
N GLY A 240 27.08 6.50 -7.86
CA GLY A 240 27.08 5.19 -7.20
C GLY A 240 25.66 4.58 -7.12
N ASP A 241 25.19 4.31 -5.92
CA ASP A 241 23.83 3.83 -5.68
C ASP A 241 22.86 4.95 -5.27
N ASP A 242 23.27 6.22 -5.35
CA ASP A 242 22.46 7.37 -5.01
C ASP A 242 21.92 8.09 -6.26
N ILE A 243 20.77 8.71 -6.13
CA ILE A 243 20.24 9.67 -7.09
C ILE A 243 20.33 11.08 -6.49
N LEU A 244 20.94 11.99 -7.23
CA LEU A 244 21.03 13.40 -6.91
C LEU A 244 19.97 14.13 -7.72
N VAL A 245 19.04 14.80 -7.05
CA VAL A 245 17.92 15.49 -7.68
C VAL A 245 18.02 16.98 -7.40
N THR A 246 17.89 17.81 -8.44
CA THR A 246 17.90 19.27 -8.29
C THR A 246 16.48 19.80 -8.17
N ASP A 247 16.17 20.45 -7.04
CA ASP A 247 14.85 21.04 -6.80
C ASP A 247 14.63 22.34 -7.61
N ALA A 248 13.40 22.86 -7.56
CA ALA A 248 13.03 24.10 -8.27
C ALA A 248 13.81 25.37 -7.81
N LYS A 249 14.54 25.28 -6.69
CA LYS A 249 15.38 26.35 -6.16
C LYS A 249 16.87 26.14 -6.52
N GLY A 250 17.18 25.14 -7.34
CA GLY A 250 18.54 24.77 -7.72
C GLY A 250 19.35 24.07 -6.61
N ARG A 251 18.70 23.58 -5.55
CA ARG A 251 19.37 22.83 -4.49
C ARG A 251 19.39 21.36 -4.83
N GLU A 252 20.55 20.74 -4.66
CA GLU A 252 20.72 19.30 -4.88
C GLU A 252 20.29 18.54 -3.60
N LYS A 253 19.47 17.52 -3.79
CA LYS A 253 19.05 16.56 -2.77
C LYS A 253 19.58 15.19 -3.13
N ARG A 254 20.13 14.46 -2.16
CA ARG A 254 20.64 13.09 -2.32
C ARG A 254 19.60 12.09 -1.84
N LEU A 255 19.24 11.16 -2.73
CA LEU A 255 18.31 10.05 -2.47
C LEU A 255 19.13 8.75 -2.48
N PRO A 256 19.47 8.17 -1.32
CA PRO A 256 20.19 6.91 -1.26
C PRO A 256 19.28 5.75 -1.69
N MET A 257 19.61 5.10 -2.81
CA MET A 257 18.85 3.98 -3.36
C MET A 257 19.52 2.67 -2.99
N LEU A 258 18.94 1.94 -2.02
CA LEU A 258 19.49 0.66 -1.57
C LEU A 258 19.50 -0.36 -2.71
N ARG A 259 20.64 -1.05 -2.86
CA ARG A 259 20.84 -2.08 -3.89
C ARG A 259 20.42 -3.45 -3.38
N ASN A 260 19.71 -4.21 -4.22
CA ASN A 260 19.41 -5.62 -3.94
C ASN A 260 20.71 -6.45 -3.90
N GLN A 261 20.87 -7.22 -2.82
CA GLN A 261 22.04 -8.09 -2.60
C GLN A 261 21.69 -9.58 -2.64
N THR A 262 20.48 -9.96 -3.03
CA THR A 262 20.09 -11.37 -3.10
C THR A 262 20.85 -12.08 -4.22
N ARG A 263 21.52 -13.20 -3.88
CA ARG A 263 22.25 -14.03 -4.87
C ARG A 263 21.25 -14.63 -5.87
N GLY A 264 21.60 -14.61 -7.15
CA GLY A 264 20.79 -15.17 -8.23
C GLY A 264 19.63 -14.28 -8.67
N GLU A 265 19.44 -13.11 -8.04
CA GLU A 265 18.51 -12.08 -8.51
C GLU A 265 19.24 -10.94 -9.25
N GLU A 266 18.48 -10.09 -9.93
CA GLU A 266 19.02 -8.84 -10.45
C GLU A 266 19.36 -7.92 -9.27
N ASN A 267 20.65 -7.59 -9.12
CA ASN A 267 21.13 -6.72 -8.05
C ASN A 267 20.87 -5.24 -8.40
N LEU A 268 19.60 -4.88 -8.61
CA LEU A 268 19.19 -3.55 -9.06
C LEU A 268 19.16 -2.54 -7.91
N SER A 269 19.46 -1.30 -8.27
CA SER A 269 19.13 -0.07 -7.55
C SER A 269 18.40 0.87 -8.52
N LEU A 270 17.49 1.70 -8.03
CA LEU A 270 16.82 2.68 -8.90
C LEU A 270 17.80 3.65 -9.56
N ALA A 271 18.95 3.90 -8.93
CA ALA A 271 20.04 4.71 -9.48
C ALA A 271 20.61 4.17 -10.80
N ASP A 272 20.46 2.86 -11.07
CA ASP A 272 20.96 2.25 -12.32
C ASP A 272 20.19 2.73 -13.57
N PHE A 273 19.01 3.33 -13.38
CA PHE A 273 18.15 3.84 -14.46
C PHE A 273 18.35 5.33 -14.73
N ILE A 274 19.24 6.00 -13.97
CA ILE A 274 19.54 7.43 -14.12
C ILE A 274 20.99 7.58 -14.64
N ALA A 275 21.18 8.37 -15.70
CA ALA A 275 22.50 8.59 -16.25
C ALA A 275 23.40 9.42 -15.29
N PRO A 276 24.71 9.10 -15.18
CA PRO A 276 25.61 9.81 -14.26
C PRO A 276 25.96 11.24 -14.71
N ASP A 277 25.97 11.48 -16.02
CA ASP A 277 26.37 12.76 -16.61
C ASP A 277 25.22 13.77 -16.72
N GLY A 278 24.04 13.39 -16.24
CA GLY A 278 22.82 14.19 -16.25
C GLY A 278 21.65 13.50 -16.93
N ASP A 279 20.52 13.53 -16.26
CA ASP A 279 19.26 12.89 -16.66
C ASP A 279 18.10 13.62 -15.99
N TRP A 280 16.95 12.98 -15.97
CA TRP A 280 15.72 13.49 -15.38
C TRP A 280 15.01 12.38 -14.59
N ILE A 281 14.34 12.76 -13.50
CA ILE A 281 13.48 11.86 -12.74
C ILE A 281 12.08 12.45 -12.65
N GLY A 282 11.07 11.60 -12.89
CA GLY A 282 9.67 11.93 -12.64
C GLY A 282 9.24 11.41 -11.27
N CYS A 283 8.49 12.23 -10.53
CA CYS A 283 7.89 11.86 -9.25
C CYS A 283 6.42 12.26 -9.25
N PHE A 284 5.58 11.56 -8.50
CA PHE A 284 4.21 11.98 -8.23
C PHE A 284 3.72 11.54 -6.85
N ALA A 285 2.69 12.20 -6.35
CA ALA A 285 1.90 11.79 -5.21
C ALA A 285 0.43 12.03 -5.53
N LEU A 286 -0.39 11.00 -5.46
CA LEU A 286 -1.76 10.96 -5.97
C LEU A 286 -2.68 10.26 -4.99
N THR A 287 -3.96 10.69 -4.91
CA THR A 287 -4.99 10.04 -4.11
C THR A 287 -6.36 10.10 -4.78
N ALA A 288 -7.16 9.06 -4.59
CA ALA A 288 -8.60 9.05 -4.84
C ALA A 288 -9.41 8.91 -3.53
N GLY A 289 -8.76 9.10 -2.38
CA GLY A 289 -9.38 8.94 -1.07
C GLY A 289 -10.14 10.16 -0.55
N ILE A 290 -10.12 11.30 -1.26
CA ILE A 290 -10.82 12.51 -0.83
C ILE A 290 -12.33 12.32 -0.97
N GLY A 291 -13.08 12.43 0.14
CA GLY A 291 -14.52 12.19 0.21
C GLY A 291 -14.89 10.73 0.54
N LEU A 292 -13.93 9.81 0.57
CA LEU A 292 -14.19 8.39 0.83
C LEU A 292 -14.73 8.13 2.24
N LYS A 293 -14.18 8.82 3.24
CA LYS A 293 -14.60 8.65 4.64
C LYS A 293 -16.07 8.99 4.79
N GLU A 294 -16.49 10.14 4.30
CA GLU A 294 -17.87 10.63 4.34
C GLU A 294 -18.80 9.70 3.55
N LEU A 295 -18.38 9.25 2.38
CA LEU A 295 -19.14 8.30 1.56
C LEU A 295 -19.35 6.97 2.28
N ALA A 296 -18.29 6.40 2.84
CA ALA A 296 -18.37 5.12 3.57
C ALA A 296 -19.20 5.25 4.84
N GLU A 297 -19.08 6.36 5.58
CA GLU A 297 -19.91 6.62 6.77
C GLU A 297 -21.39 6.78 6.41
N LYS A 298 -21.71 7.45 5.30
CA LYS A 298 -23.10 7.57 4.80
C LYS A 298 -23.72 6.21 4.49
N PHE A 299 -22.98 5.31 3.84
CA PHE A 299 -23.46 3.95 3.58
C PHE A 299 -23.69 3.18 4.87
N ARG A 300 -22.74 3.22 5.82
CA ARG A 300 -22.88 2.53 7.12
C ARG A 300 -24.05 3.06 7.94
N ALA A 301 -24.26 4.37 7.97
CA ALA A 301 -25.41 4.98 8.65
C ALA A 301 -26.75 4.53 8.06
N GLY A 302 -26.76 4.17 6.76
CA GLY A 302 -27.89 3.56 6.07
C GLY A 302 -28.01 2.03 6.25
N GLY A 303 -27.08 1.39 6.99
CA GLY A 303 -27.03 -0.07 7.16
C GLY A 303 -26.46 -0.81 5.93
N ASP A 304 -25.77 -0.10 5.02
CA ASP A 304 -25.22 -0.64 3.78
C ASP A 304 -23.68 -0.78 3.85
N ASP A 305 -23.25 -1.76 4.64
CA ASP A 305 -21.82 -2.09 4.77
C ASP A 305 -21.22 -2.62 3.46
N TYR A 306 -22.04 -3.25 2.62
CA TYR A 306 -21.61 -3.76 1.32
C TYR A 306 -21.11 -2.62 0.43
N SER A 307 -21.92 -1.58 0.25
CA SER A 307 -21.52 -0.40 -0.54
C SER A 307 -20.36 0.38 0.10
N ALA A 308 -20.26 0.41 1.43
CA ALA A 308 -19.13 1.03 2.12
C ALA A 308 -17.81 0.30 1.82
N ILE A 309 -17.80 -1.03 1.79
CA ILE A 309 -16.64 -1.85 1.42
C ILE A 309 -16.32 -1.67 -0.07
N MET A 310 -17.35 -1.68 -0.92
CA MET A 310 -17.21 -1.47 -2.36
C MET A 310 -16.58 -0.11 -2.68
N ALA A 311 -17.03 0.95 -2.00
CA ALA A 311 -16.49 2.31 -2.19
C ALA A 311 -14.98 2.38 -1.84
N LYS A 312 -14.56 1.75 -0.74
CA LYS A 312 -13.14 1.68 -0.38
C LYS A 312 -12.32 0.96 -1.44
N LEU A 313 -12.80 -0.19 -1.89
CA LEU A 313 -12.10 -0.97 -2.90
C LEU A 313 -12.02 -0.24 -4.24
N LEU A 314 -13.08 0.47 -4.63
CA LEU A 314 -13.07 1.30 -5.84
C LEU A 314 -12.11 2.49 -5.70
N ALA A 315 -12.03 3.15 -4.54
CA ALA A 315 -11.09 4.22 -4.29
C ALA A 315 -9.63 3.74 -4.42
N ASP A 316 -9.30 2.57 -3.87
CA ASP A 316 -7.99 1.94 -4.07
C ASP A 316 -7.67 1.70 -5.55
N ARG A 317 -8.62 1.13 -6.29
CA ARG A 317 -8.43 0.86 -7.72
C ARG A 317 -8.37 2.13 -8.55
N LEU A 318 -9.15 3.15 -8.20
CA LEU A 318 -9.08 4.47 -8.83
C LEU A 318 -7.75 5.17 -8.56
N THR A 319 -7.17 5.02 -7.38
CA THR A 319 -5.83 5.56 -7.07
C THR A 319 -4.76 4.96 -7.99
N GLU A 320 -4.77 3.63 -8.17
CA GLU A 320 -3.85 2.95 -9.09
C GLU A 320 -4.11 3.37 -10.55
N ALA A 321 -5.37 3.43 -10.95
CA ALA A 321 -5.78 3.86 -12.29
C ALA A 321 -5.35 5.31 -12.57
N PHE A 322 -5.54 6.20 -11.60
CA PHE A 322 -5.10 7.59 -11.66
C PHE A 322 -3.57 7.69 -11.82
N ALA A 323 -2.82 6.84 -11.12
CA ALA A 323 -1.37 6.78 -11.27
C ALA A 323 -0.94 6.33 -12.67
N GLU A 324 -1.65 5.39 -13.30
CA GLU A 324 -1.39 5.00 -14.69
C GLU A 324 -1.73 6.14 -15.66
N ALA A 325 -2.86 6.82 -15.48
CA ALA A 325 -3.27 7.95 -16.31
C ALA A 325 -2.26 9.11 -16.21
N VAL A 326 -1.86 9.50 -15.00
CA VAL A 326 -0.85 10.55 -14.77
C VAL A 326 0.51 10.14 -15.32
N HIS A 327 0.92 8.88 -15.15
CA HIS A 327 2.17 8.39 -15.72
C HIS A 327 2.17 8.43 -17.25
N ALA A 328 1.05 8.06 -17.90
CA ALA A 328 0.89 8.21 -19.35
C ALA A 328 0.99 9.69 -19.79
N PHE A 329 0.31 10.57 -19.05
CA PHE A 329 0.40 12.02 -19.27
C PHE A 329 1.84 12.54 -19.11
N MET A 330 2.54 12.10 -18.04
CA MET A 330 3.94 12.50 -17.82
C MET A 330 4.85 12.09 -18.98
N ARG A 331 4.73 10.85 -19.47
CA ARG A 331 5.56 10.37 -20.59
C ARG A 331 5.35 11.13 -21.88
N ARG A 332 4.11 11.53 -22.15
CA ARG A 332 3.71 12.15 -23.42
C ARG A 332 3.76 13.66 -23.39
N GLU A 333 3.09 14.25 -22.41
CA GLU A 333 2.85 15.71 -22.39
C GLU A 333 3.92 16.47 -21.59
N MET A 334 4.38 15.90 -20.47
CA MET A 334 5.41 16.55 -19.67
C MET A 334 6.82 16.23 -20.18
N TRP A 335 7.10 14.96 -20.44
CA TRP A 335 8.44 14.53 -20.90
C TRP A 335 8.58 14.53 -22.41
N GLY A 336 7.60 14.04 -23.14
CA GLY A 336 7.56 14.03 -24.60
C GLY A 336 8.37 12.90 -25.26
N TYR A 337 8.88 11.92 -24.52
CA TYR A 337 9.63 10.82 -25.11
C TYR A 337 8.77 9.69 -25.70
N GLU A 338 7.52 9.60 -25.30
CA GLU A 338 6.56 8.63 -25.84
C GLU A 338 5.85 9.25 -27.05
N THR A 339 6.45 9.02 -28.23
CA THR A 339 5.90 9.50 -29.51
C THR A 339 5.21 8.36 -30.25
N GLY A 340 4.21 8.67 -31.08
CA GLY A 340 3.45 7.69 -31.86
C GLY A 340 2.18 7.20 -31.18
N THR A 341 1.72 5.99 -31.52
CA THR A 341 0.50 5.39 -30.93
C THR A 341 0.76 5.04 -29.47
N PRO A 342 -0.04 5.62 -28.53
CA PRO A 342 0.13 5.32 -27.10
C PRO A 342 -0.21 3.86 -26.82
N PRO A 343 0.36 3.28 -25.76
CA PRO A 343 -0.10 2.01 -25.22
C PRO A 343 -1.58 2.08 -24.87
N THR A 344 -2.30 0.98 -25.13
CA THR A 344 -3.68 0.90 -24.62
C THR A 344 -3.68 0.86 -23.10
N PRO A 345 -4.81 1.19 -22.42
CA PRO A 345 -4.88 1.07 -20.97
C PRO A 345 -4.44 -0.30 -20.45
N GLU A 346 -4.81 -1.39 -21.11
CA GLU A 346 -4.42 -2.75 -20.73
C GLU A 346 -2.90 -2.99 -20.90
N GLN A 347 -2.29 -2.39 -21.91
CA GLN A 347 -0.84 -2.43 -22.11
C GLN A 347 -0.12 -1.60 -21.04
N ALA A 348 -0.65 -0.42 -20.71
CA ALA A 348 -0.10 0.45 -19.66
C ALA A 348 -0.11 -0.24 -18.29
N VAL A 349 -1.25 -0.81 -17.89
CA VAL A 349 -1.40 -1.59 -16.63
C VAL A 349 -0.42 -2.77 -16.56
N ARG A 350 -0.04 -3.34 -17.70
CA ARG A 350 0.99 -4.39 -17.79
C ARG A 350 2.42 -3.86 -17.87
N GLY A 351 2.63 -2.56 -17.75
CA GLY A 351 3.94 -1.93 -17.85
C GLY A 351 4.57 -1.99 -19.24
N GLN A 352 3.76 -2.14 -20.30
CA GLN A 352 4.23 -2.22 -21.69
C GLN A 352 4.46 -0.84 -22.29
N TYR A 353 5.38 -0.08 -21.70
CA TYR A 353 5.79 1.25 -22.14
C TYR A 353 7.32 1.43 -21.93
N ARG A 354 7.87 2.46 -22.55
CA ARG A 354 9.26 2.88 -22.29
C ARG A 354 9.37 3.53 -20.92
N GLY A 355 10.46 3.26 -20.21
CA GLY A 355 10.74 3.79 -18.87
C GLY A 355 10.41 2.79 -17.76
N ARG A 356 10.60 3.22 -16.53
CA ARG A 356 10.32 2.43 -15.32
C ARG A 356 9.54 3.28 -14.34
N ARG A 357 8.47 2.72 -13.80
CA ARG A 357 7.71 3.27 -12.68
C ARG A 357 7.90 2.35 -11.48
N MET A 358 8.67 2.83 -10.51
CA MET A 358 8.95 2.09 -9.28
C MET A 358 8.26 2.78 -8.12
N ALA A 359 7.64 2.01 -7.24
CA ALA A 359 7.10 2.51 -5.97
C ALA A 359 8.11 2.23 -4.84
N PHE A 360 8.06 3.04 -3.80
CA PHE A 360 8.80 2.76 -2.56
C PHE A 360 8.29 1.48 -1.90
N GLY A 361 9.22 0.68 -1.34
CA GLY A 361 8.95 -0.63 -0.77
C GLY A 361 9.27 -1.81 -1.71
N TYR A 362 9.57 -1.55 -2.99
CA TYR A 362 10.02 -2.57 -3.95
C TYR A 362 11.54 -2.77 -3.92
N PRO A 363 12.06 -3.91 -4.40
CA PRO A 363 13.49 -4.27 -4.26
C PRO A 363 14.49 -3.24 -4.79
N ALA A 364 14.13 -2.46 -5.82
CA ALA A 364 15.00 -1.42 -6.36
C ALA A 364 14.93 -0.08 -5.60
N SER A 365 13.94 0.10 -4.73
CA SER A 365 13.72 1.28 -3.88
C SER A 365 12.98 0.89 -2.60
N PRO A 366 13.58 0.10 -1.69
CA PRO A 366 12.86 -0.50 -0.56
C PRO A 366 12.57 0.46 0.60
N ASP A 367 13.19 1.64 0.63
CA ASP A 367 13.12 2.57 1.76
C ASP A 367 11.92 3.53 1.65
N HIS A 368 10.91 3.31 2.48
CA HIS A 368 9.73 4.17 2.55
C HIS A 368 10.00 5.59 3.09
N SER A 369 11.10 5.80 3.83
CA SER A 369 11.43 7.12 4.39
C SER A 369 11.74 8.15 3.29
N LEU A 370 12.19 7.69 2.12
CA LEU A 370 12.44 8.54 0.95
C LEU A 370 11.18 9.22 0.39
N LYS A 371 9.98 8.79 0.78
CA LYS A 371 8.74 9.51 0.48
C LYS A 371 8.79 10.95 0.99
N ARG A 372 9.46 11.22 2.14
CA ARG A 372 9.62 12.59 2.66
C ARG A 372 10.29 13.50 1.64
N GLU A 373 11.35 13.02 0.99
CA GLU A 373 12.06 13.80 -0.02
C GLU A 373 11.19 14.11 -1.25
N VAL A 374 10.38 13.13 -1.69
CA VAL A 374 9.44 13.32 -2.79
C VAL A 374 8.31 14.27 -2.39
N PHE A 375 7.77 14.15 -1.18
CA PHE A 375 6.76 15.05 -0.65
C PHE A 375 7.27 16.49 -0.60
N ASP A 376 8.52 16.71 -0.21
CA ASP A 376 9.14 18.03 -0.18
C ASP A 376 9.41 18.57 -1.60
N LEU A 377 9.94 17.72 -2.52
CA LEU A 377 10.18 18.11 -3.91
C LEU A 377 8.89 18.56 -4.60
N LEU A 378 7.81 17.84 -4.37
CA LEU A 378 6.49 18.11 -4.96
C LEU A 378 5.67 19.11 -4.14
N ALA A 379 6.08 19.46 -2.91
CA ALA A 379 5.28 20.25 -1.94
C ALA A 379 3.88 19.63 -1.73
N VAL A 380 3.81 18.32 -1.56
CA VAL A 380 2.57 17.52 -1.53
C VAL A 380 1.61 18.03 -0.46
N GLU A 381 2.08 18.22 0.77
CA GLU A 381 1.24 18.62 1.91
C GLU A 381 0.51 19.94 1.67
N VAL A 382 1.21 20.90 1.04
CA VAL A 382 0.66 22.26 0.77
C VAL A 382 -0.29 22.24 -0.44
N THR A 383 0.00 21.39 -1.44
CA THR A 383 -0.76 21.40 -2.70
C THR A 383 -1.98 20.48 -2.68
N THR A 384 -1.93 19.41 -1.90
CA THR A 384 -2.96 18.37 -1.93
C THR A 384 -3.57 18.07 -0.55
N GLY A 385 -2.94 18.52 0.52
CA GLY A 385 -3.35 18.19 1.88
C GLY A 385 -2.99 16.76 2.34
N MET A 386 -2.45 15.90 1.44
CA MET A 386 -1.92 14.60 1.84
C MET A 386 -0.76 14.77 2.82
N ARG A 387 -0.65 13.85 3.79
CA ARG A 387 0.40 13.90 4.83
C ARG A 387 1.09 12.55 4.95
N LEU A 388 2.31 12.55 5.49
CA LEU A 388 2.99 11.34 5.90
C LEU A 388 2.84 11.15 7.41
N THR A 389 2.51 9.92 7.81
CA THR A 389 2.57 9.51 9.21
C THR A 389 4.02 9.31 9.65
N GLU A 390 4.24 9.06 10.94
CA GLU A 390 5.57 8.76 11.49
C GLU A 390 6.23 7.54 10.82
N ASN A 391 5.43 6.56 10.37
CA ASN A 391 5.91 5.36 9.68
C ASN A 391 5.79 5.47 8.15
N TRP A 392 5.79 6.69 7.62
CA TRP A 392 5.81 6.94 6.18
C TRP A 392 4.61 6.40 5.41
N MET A 393 3.47 6.20 6.10
CA MET A 393 2.18 5.99 5.43
C MET A 393 1.65 7.32 4.90
N ILE A 394 0.87 7.26 3.84
CA ILE A 394 0.21 8.46 3.30
C ILE A 394 -1.21 8.52 3.87
N ASP A 395 -1.62 9.69 4.32
CA ASP A 395 -2.99 9.99 4.72
C ASP A 395 -3.60 10.96 3.69
N PRO A 396 -4.75 10.64 3.06
CA PRO A 396 -5.58 9.45 3.21
C PRO A 396 -4.88 8.17 2.72
N GLY A 397 -5.34 6.99 3.20
CA GLY A 397 -4.71 5.69 2.94
C GLY A 397 -4.77 5.26 1.47
N GLU A 398 -5.80 5.69 0.74
CA GLU A 398 -5.97 5.45 -0.70
C GLU A 398 -5.13 6.46 -1.49
N ALA A 399 -3.80 6.33 -1.38
CA ALA A 399 -2.82 7.22 -2.01
C ALA A 399 -1.54 6.48 -2.44
N LEU A 400 -0.87 7.02 -3.45
CA LEU A 400 0.39 6.53 -4.01
C LEU A 400 1.44 7.65 -4.10
N CYS A 401 2.70 7.26 -3.94
CA CYS A 401 3.86 8.12 -4.17
C CYS A 401 5.00 7.30 -4.78
#